data_6e63fd7d0e05c839380cbdecd26cace4
#
_entry.id   6e63fd7d0e05c839380cbdecd26cace4
#
_cell.length_a   1.000
_cell.length_b   1.000
_cell.length_c   1.000
_cell.angle_alpha   90.00
_cell.angle_beta   90.00
_cell.angle_gamma   90.00
#
_symmetry.space_group_name_H-M   'P 1'
#
loop_
_entity.id
_entity.type
_entity.pdbx_description
1 polymer ?
#
loop_
_entity_poly.entity_id
_entity_poly.type
_entity_poly.pdbx_seq_one_letter_code
_entity_poly.pdbx_strand_id
1 'polypeptide(L)'
;MATTGKKTILAALIANLGIAIAKFVGFAITKSSTMLAEGIHSSADSANQLLLLMGTQRAKREPSSKHPFGYGRERYFWSFVVALILISLGSLFAIYEGIEKIRHPHALNNASWAIGILIFGIFIESFSFRTAIVEARTIKGESTWSKFVVRSKQPEIPVVLLEDAGALFGMVIALAAISLVKITGEPIWDGIGTLSIGVLLGVIAIILAREMHSLIIGEAASEKDLSKIVNIIENNSQVAQLVEMRTQHLGPDEILIGVRVAFRENLQTKEIANLINQLEADIRIELKNAGPIFIEPEITDSN
;
A
#
# COMPACT_ATOMS: atom_id res chain seq x y z
N MET A 1 -10.74 -22.36 -4.27
CA MET A 1 -10.03 -21.35 -3.47
C MET A 1 -10.74 -19.99 -3.35
N ALA A 2 -11.64 -19.59 -4.25
CA ALA A 2 -12.30 -18.27 -4.20
C ALA A 2 -13.35 -18.04 -3.09
N THR A 3 -13.90 -19.09 -2.47
CA THR A 3 -14.93 -18.95 -1.43
C THR A 3 -14.37 -18.77 -0.02
N THR A 4 -13.18 -19.27 0.25
CA THR A 4 -12.52 -19.15 1.57
C THR A 4 -12.04 -17.71 1.80
N GLY A 5 -11.48 -17.06 0.79
CA GLY A 5 -11.03 -15.66 0.88
C GLY A 5 -12.16 -14.67 1.16
N LYS A 6 -13.33 -14.84 0.52
CA LYS A 6 -14.49 -13.95 0.75
C LYS A 6 -15.03 -14.03 2.18
N LYS A 7 -15.08 -15.22 2.78
CA LYS A 7 -15.55 -15.40 4.17
C LYS A 7 -14.57 -14.76 5.16
N THR A 8 -13.28 -14.91 4.94
CA THR A 8 -12.22 -14.31 5.79
C THR A 8 -12.29 -12.79 5.75
N ILE A 9 -12.43 -12.21 4.55
CA ILE A 9 -12.54 -10.75 4.37
C ILE A 9 -13.82 -10.21 5.03
N LEU A 10 -14.96 -10.91 4.85
CA LEU A 10 -16.21 -10.51 5.48
C LEU A 10 -16.12 -10.59 7.02
N ALA A 11 -15.47 -11.61 7.55
CA ALA A 11 -15.25 -11.74 8.98
C ALA A 11 -14.37 -10.62 9.53
N ALA A 12 -13.27 -10.27 8.84
CA ALA A 12 -12.42 -9.15 9.20
C ALA A 12 -13.19 -7.81 9.15
N LEU A 13 -13.97 -7.58 8.08
CA LEU A 13 -14.80 -6.37 7.95
C LEU A 13 -15.83 -6.26 9.08
N ILE A 14 -16.51 -7.36 9.45
CA ILE A 14 -17.47 -7.37 10.57
C ILE A 14 -16.75 -7.09 11.91
N ALA A 15 -15.57 -7.67 12.12
CA ALA A 15 -14.78 -7.44 13.32
C ALA A 15 -14.36 -5.97 13.44
N ASN A 16 -13.83 -5.37 12.37
CA ASN A 16 -13.42 -3.96 12.34
C ASN A 16 -14.61 -3.01 12.53
N LEU A 17 -15.76 -3.31 11.91
CA LEU A 17 -16.98 -2.55 12.14
C LEU A 17 -17.46 -2.65 13.61
N GLY A 18 -17.36 -3.82 14.22
CA GLY A 18 -17.66 -4.02 15.64
C GLY A 18 -16.75 -3.20 16.55
N ILE A 19 -15.46 -3.11 16.26
CA ILE A 19 -14.49 -2.27 16.97
C ILE A 19 -14.83 -0.80 16.79
N ALA A 20 -15.16 -0.33 15.58
CA ALA A 20 -15.55 1.03 15.32
C ALA A 20 -16.78 1.42 16.15
N ILE A 21 -17.83 0.57 16.17
CA ILE A 21 -19.04 0.78 16.98
C ILE A 21 -18.68 0.86 18.48
N ALA A 22 -17.84 -0.04 18.99
CA ALA A 22 -17.40 -0.02 20.39
C ALA A 22 -16.67 1.29 20.74
N LYS A 23 -15.82 1.81 19.85
CA LYS A 23 -15.10 3.09 20.02
C LYS A 23 -16.07 4.26 20.01
N PHE A 24 -17.09 4.29 19.14
CA PHE A 24 -18.14 5.33 19.17
C PHE A 24 -19.01 5.26 20.41
N VAL A 25 -19.34 4.08 20.90
CA VAL A 25 -20.03 3.91 22.20
C VAL A 25 -19.14 4.44 23.32
N GLY A 26 -17.85 4.12 23.32
CA GLY A 26 -16.87 4.68 24.25
C GLY A 26 -16.84 6.22 24.23
N PHE A 27 -16.83 6.84 23.03
CA PHE A 27 -16.94 8.27 22.88
C PHE A 27 -18.26 8.82 23.45
N ALA A 28 -19.39 8.20 23.14
CA ALA A 28 -20.70 8.65 23.62
C ALA A 28 -20.79 8.69 25.17
N ILE A 29 -20.16 7.72 25.83
CA ILE A 29 -20.11 7.58 27.28
C ILE A 29 -19.10 8.55 27.91
N THR A 30 -17.90 8.66 27.31
CA THR A 30 -16.74 9.33 27.93
C THR A 30 -16.54 10.77 27.47
N LYS A 31 -17.06 11.11 26.27
CA LYS A 31 -16.80 12.37 25.55
C LYS A 31 -15.32 12.61 25.27
N SER A 32 -14.54 11.52 25.20
CA SER A 32 -13.12 11.56 24.86
C SER A 32 -12.91 11.81 23.36
N SER A 33 -12.14 12.83 23.00
CA SER A 33 -11.80 13.12 21.61
C SER A 33 -10.87 12.07 21.01
N THR A 34 -10.03 11.42 21.82
CA THR A 34 -9.23 10.28 21.37
C THR A 34 -10.11 9.09 20.97
N MET A 35 -11.19 8.81 21.71
CA MET A 35 -12.15 7.76 21.36
C MET A 35 -12.92 8.09 20.07
N LEU A 36 -13.25 9.37 19.84
CA LEU A 36 -13.88 9.83 18.60
C LEU A 36 -12.93 9.66 17.42
N ALA A 37 -11.69 10.14 17.53
CA ALA A 37 -10.67 10.01 16.48
C ALA A 37 -10.42 8.53 16.12
N GLU A 38 -10.28 7.69 17.12
CA GLU A 38 -10.10 6.24 16.96
C GLU A 38 -11.33 5.55 16.32
N GLY A 39 -12.55 6.00 16.65
CA GLY A 39 -13.78 5.49 16.03
C GLY A 39 -13.87 5.84 14.55
N ILE A 40 -13.54 7.08 14.19
CA ILE A 40 -13.49 7.52 12.79
C ILE A 40 -12.40 6.78 12.02
N HIS A 41 -11.20 6.62 12.61
CA HIS A 41 -10.11 5.87 12.01
C HIS A 41 -10.52 4.42 11.72
N SER A 42 -11.08 3.69 12.68
CA SER A 42 -11.54 2.30 12.47
C SER A 42 -12.69 2.18 11.45
N SER A 43 -13.50 3.22 11.28
CA SER A 43 -14.50 3.28 10.22
C SER A 43 -13.86 3.48 8.84
N ALA A 44 -12.85 4.35 8.77
CA ALA A 44 -12.06 4.56 7.57
C ALA A 44 -11.33 3.28 7.14
N ASP A 45 -10.72 2.54 8.07
CA ASP A 45 -10.04 1.26 7.81
C ASP A 45 -10.99 0.22 7.18
N SER A 46 -12.22 0.14 7.70
CA SER A 46 -13.24 -0.74 7.12
C SER A 46 -13.61 -0.34 5.68
N ALA A 47 -13.74 0.97 5.41
CA ALA A 47 -13.98 1.49 4.06
C ALA A 47 -12.77 1.27 3.14
N ASN A 48 -11.56 1.46 3.65
CA ASN A 48 -10.31 1.26 2.92
C ASN A 48 -10.15 -0.18 2.43
N GLN A 49 -10.46 -1.17 3.26
CA GLN A 49 -10.45 -2.58 2.87
C GLN A 49 -11.40 -2.85 1.69
N LEU A 50 -12.59 -2.25 1.67
CA LEU A 50 -13.52 -2.36 0.54
C LEU A 50 -12.98 -1.72 -0.73
N LEU A 51 -12.32 -0.56 -0.61
CA LEU A 51 -11.70 0.15 -1.75
C LEU A 51 -10.54 -0.65 -2.35
N LEU A 52 -9.66 -1.23 -1.53
CA LEU A 52 -8.57 -2.10 -1.99
C LEU A 52 -9.10 -3.34 -2.71
N LEU A 53 -10.16 -3.97 -2.19
CA LEU A 53 -10.83 -5.10 -2.85
C LEU A 53 -11.43 -4.67 -4.19
N MET A 54 -12.08 -3.51 -4.25
CA MET A 54 -12.65 -2.97 -5.49
C MET A 54 -11.54 -2.71 -6.52
N GLY A 55 -10.41 -2.12 -6.11
CA GLY A 55 -9.23 -1.92 -6.95
C GLY A 55 -8.72 -3.24 -7.54
N THR A 56 -8.57 -4.26 -6.70
CA THR A 56 -8.13 -5.59 -7.12
C THR A 56 -9.12 -6.25 -8.10
N GLN A 57 -10.42 -6.07 -7.91
CA GLN A 57 -11.44 -6.61 -8.84
C GLN A 57 -11.45 -5.86 -10.17
N ARG A 58 -11.31 -4.53 -10.16
CA ARG A 58 -11.28 -3.71 -11.37
C ARG A 58 -10.04 -3.95 -12.20
N ALA A 59 -8.90 -4.19 -11.55
CA ALA A 59 -7.64 -4.51 -12.23
C ALA A 59 -7.68 -5.80 -13.07
N LYS A 60 -8.60 -6.73 -12.76
CA LYS A 60 -8.77 -8.00 -13.49
C LYS A 60 -9.62 -7.88 -14.77
N ARG A 61 -10.07 -6.68 -15.13
CA ARG A 61 -10.82 -6.48 -16.37
C ARG A 61 -9.91 -6.70 -17.57
N GLU A 62 -10.48 -7.33 -18.62
CA GLU A 62 -9.81 -7.51 -19.89
C GLU A 62 -9.43 -6.17 -20.53
N PRO A 63 -8.28 -6.09 -21.21
CA PRO A 63 -7.91 -4.93 -22.00
C PRO A 63 -9.03 -4.51 -22.97
N SER A 64 -9.14 -3.21 -23.22
CA SER A 64 -10.13 -2.65 -24.14
C SER A 64 -9.46 -1.70 -25.13
N SER A 65 -10.18 -1.31 -26.19
CA SER A 65 -9.68 -0.32 -27.15
C SER A 65 -9.30 1.02 -26.49
N LYS A 66 -9.97 1.38 -25.38
CA LYS A 66 -9.68 2.58 -24.59
C LYS A 66 -8.51 2.38 -23.64
N HIS A 67 -8.30 1.17 -23.15
CA HIS A 67 -7.24 0.80 -22.21
C HIS A 67 -6.51 -0.45 -22.74
N PRO A 68 -5.69 -0.31 -23.79
CA PRO A 68 -5.08 -1.44 -24.48
C PRO A 68 -4.07 -2.21 -23.62
N PHE A 69 -3.49 -1.58 -22.62
CA PHE A 69 -2.61 -2.21 -21.63
C PHE A 69 -3.35 -2.68 -20.36
N GLY A 70 -4.70 -2.82 -20.42
CA GLY A 70 -5.48 -3.32 -19.30
C GLY A 70 -5.72 -2.29 -18.19
N TYR A 71 -6.14 -2.80 -17.03
CA TYR A 71 -6.58 -2.00 -15.88
C TYR A 71 -5.72 -2.25 -14.64
N GLY A 72 -4.53 -2.80 -14.76
CA GLY A 72 -3.67 -3.15 -13.62
C GLY A 72 -3.39 -2.00 -12.66
N ARG A 73 -3.30 -0.75 -13.18
CA ARG A 73 -3.09 0.49 -12.40
C ARG A 73 -4.29 0.88 -11.51
N GLU A 74 -5.46 0.28 -11.67
CA GLU A 74 -6.60 0.50 -10.76
C GLU A 74 -6.21 0.16 -9.30
N ARG A 75 -5.35 -0.82 -9.08
CA ARG A 75 -4.85 -1.16 -7.73
C ARG A 75 -4.06 -0.01 -7.11
N TYR A 76 -3.20 0.65 -7.88
CA TYR A 76 -2.44 1.82 -7.44
C TYR A 76 -3.35 3.01 -7.15
N PHE A 77 -4.31 3.27 -8.06
CA PHE A 77 -5.27 4.36 -7.90
C PHE A 77 -6.11 4.21 -6.62
N TRP A 78 -6.70 3.03 -6.39
CA TRP A 78 -7.53 2.82 -5.20
C TRP A 78 -6.71 2.85 -3.91
N SER A 79 -5.48 2.36 -3.92
CA SER A 79 -4.56 2.51 -2.79
C SER A 79 -4.18 3.98 -2.53
N PHE A 80 -4.08 4.80 -3.58
CA PHE A 80 -3.91 6.25 -3.42
C PHE A 80 -5.14 6.93 -2.81
N VAL A 81 -6.34 6.53 -3.23
CA VAL A 81 -7.60 7.02 -2.64
C VAL A 81 -7.67 6.68 -1.14
N VAL A 82 -7.26 5.48 -0.75
CA VAL A 82 -7.14 5.08 0.66
C VAL A 82 -6.21 6.03 1.42
N ALA A 83 -5.03 6.33 0.88
CA ALA A 83 -4.11 7.28 1.51
C ALA A 83 -4.73 8.69 1.66
N LEU A 84 -5.52 9.16 0.69
CA LEU A 84 -6.24 10.45 0.78
C LEU A 84 -7.34 10.43 1.87
N ILE A 85 -8.05 9.31 2.04
CA ILE A 85 -9.03 9.13 3.11
C ILE A 85 -8.32 9.18 4.47
N LEU A 86 -7.17 8.51 4.59
CA LEU A 86 -6.37 8.52 5.82
C LEU A 86 -5.86 9.93 6.15
N ILE A 87 -5.47 10.75 5.15
CA ILE A 87 -5.12 12.16 5.34
C ILE A 87 -6.33 12.94 5.86
N SER A 88 -7.49 12.84 5.19
CA SER A 88 -8.65 13.70 5.45
C SER A 88 -9.41 13.30 6.72
N LEU A 89 -9.86 12.06 6.81
CA LEU A 89 -10.67 11.56 7.92
C LEU A 89 -9.82 11.07 9.11
N GLY A 90 -8.63 10.52 8.84
CA GLY A 90 -7.73 10.08 9.90
C GLY A 90 -6.96 11.25 10.51
N SER A 91 -6.10 11.88 9.71
CA SER A 91 -5.14 12.86 10.21
C SER A 91 -5.73 14.25 10.44
N LEU A 92 -6.29 14.89 9.41
CA LEU A 92 -6.76 16.28 9.52
C LEU A 92 -7.90 16.43 10.53
N PHE A 93 -8.81 15.46 10.56
CA PHE A 93 -9.88 15.45 11.56
C PHE A 93 -9.31 15.32 12.97
N ALA A 94 -8.40 14.38 13.24
CA ALA A 94 -7.82 14.18 14.56
C ALA A 94 -6.95 15.38 14.98
N ILE A 95 -6.23 16.03 14.06
CA ILE A 95 -5.48 17.27 14.35
C ILE A 95 -6.44 18.39 14.74
N TYR A 96 -7.52 18.60 13.97
CA TYR A 96 -8.52 19.62 14.28
C TYR A 96 -9.16 19.38 15.65
N GLU A 97 -9.66 18.19 15.91
CA GLU A 97 -10.30 17.80 17.15
C GLU A 97 -9.34 17.90 18.34
N GLY A 98 -8.08 17.48 18.16
CA GLY A 98 -7.04 17.59 19.18
C GLY A 98 -6.74 19.05 19.55
N ILE A 99 -6.62 19.95 18.56
CA ILE A 99 -6.40 21.38 18.79
C ILE A 99 -7.60 21.99 19.52
N GLU A 100 -8.83 21.67 19.08
CA GLU A 100 -10.05 22.17 19.70
C GLU A 100 -10.16 21.74 21.17
N LYS A 101 -9.86 20.48 21.45
CA LYS A 101 -9.87 19.93 22.81
C LYS A 101 -8.77 20.51 23.72
N ILE A 102 -7.62 20.90 23.15
CA ILE A 102 -6.58 21.61 23.92
C ILE A 102 -7.02 23.03 24.26
N ARG A 103 -7.70 23.71 23.31
CA ARG A 103 -8.20 25.08 23.52
C ARG A 103 -9.39 25.15 24.46
N HIS A 104 -10.27 24.17 24.36
CA HIS A 104 -11.51 24.06 25.13
C HIS A 104 -11.59 22.71 25.84
N PRO A 105 -10.79 22.47 26.89
CA PRO A 105 -10.76 21.19 27.60
C PRO A 105 -12.10 20.90 28.27
N HIS A 106 -12.65 19.73 28.00
CA HIS A 106 -13.87 19.24 28.67
C HIS A 106 -13.56 18.01 29.49
N ALA A 107 -14.15 17.93 30.69
CA ALA A 107 -13.94 16.78 31.56
C ALA A 107 -14.37 15.46 30.90
N LEU A 108 -13.56 14.44 31.07
CA LEU A 108 -13.89 13.08 30.63
C LEU A 108 -14.85 12.43 31.65
N ASN A 109 -15.92 11.84 31.14
CA ASN A 109 -16.80 11.01 31.92
C ASN A 109 -16.38 9.56 31.85
N ASN A 110 -16.41 8.85 32.99
CA ASN A 110 -16.20 7.39 33.02
C ASN A 110 -14.97 6.88 32.23
N ALA A 111 -13.80 7.52 32.36
CA ALA A 111 -12.56 7.19 31.67
C ALA A 111 -12.21 5.68 31.74
N SER A 112 -12.64 4.97 32.76
CA SER A 112 -12.41 3.52 32.91
C SER A 112 -13.07 2.70 31.81
N TRP A 113 -14.20 3.15 31.24
CA TRP A 113 -14.83 2.49 30.08
C TRP A 113 -13.98 2.63 28.82
N ALA A 114 -13.46 3.84 28.55
CA ALA A 114 -12.57 4.05 27.42
C ALA A 114 -11.31 3.18 27.52
N ILE A 115 -10.70 3.12 28.71
CA ILE A 115 -9.52 2.26 28.98
C ILE A 115 -9.84 0.79 28.69
N GLY A 116 -10.99 0.28 29.14
CA GLY A 116 -11.40 -1.11 28.86
C GLY A 116 -11.58 -1.39 27.38
N ILE A 117 -12.23 -0.49 26.64
CA ILE A 117 -12.44 -0.60 25.17
C ILE A 117 -11.09 -0.55 24.43
N LEU A 118 -10.19 0.34 24.82
CA LEU A 118 -8.85 0.46 24.17
C LEU A 118 -7.99 -0.76 24.43
N ILE A 119 -7.96 -1.30 25.65
CA ILE A 119 -7.22 -2.53 25.95
C ILE A 119 -7.73 -3.70 25.10
N PHE A 120 -9.05 -3.84 25.01
CA PHE A 120 -9.67 -4.87 24.17
C PHE A 120 -9.36 -4.66 22.69
N GLY A 121 -9.45 -3.40 22.22
CA GLY A 121 -9.08 -3.03 20.85
C GLY A 121 -7.62 -3.34 20.52
N ILE A 122 -6.67 -2.98 21.40
CA ILE A 122 -5.24 -3.26 21.25
C ILE A 122 -5.01 -4.78 21.13
N PHE A 123 -5.72 -5.60 21.92
CA PHE A 123 -5.58 -7.05 21.83
C PHE A 123 -6.00 -7.58 20.46
N ILE A 124 -7.14 -7.15 19.93
CA ILE A 124 -7.64 -7.58 18.61
C ILE A 124 -6.73 -7.08 17.51
N GLU A 125 -6.37 -5.79 17.54
CA GLU A 125 -5.52 -5.14 16.51
C GLU A 125 -4.11 -5.75 16.47
N SER A 126 -3.57 -6.17 17.64
CA SER A 126 -2.29 -6.88 17.69
C SER A 126 -2.34 -8.21 16.91
N PHE A 127 -3.50 -8.83 16.82
CA PHE A 127 -3.69 -10.07 16.06
C PHE A 127 -3.74 -9.78 14.55
N SER A 128 -4.45 -8.71 14.14
CA SER A 128 -4.49 -8.23 12.75
C SER A 128 -3.10 -7.84 12.29
N PHE A 129 -2.43 -6.97 13.03
CA PHE A 129 -1.08 -6.50 12.73
C PHE A 129 -0.05 -7.64 12.62
N ARG A 130 -0.14 -8.64 13.53
CA ARG A 130 0.71 -9.83 13.41
C ARG A 130 0.47 -10.58 12.11
N THR A 131 -0.78 -10.71 11.68
CA THR A 131 -1.12 -11.37 10.40
C THR A 131 -0.55 -10.59 9.23
N ALA A 132 -0.70 -9.27 9.21
CA ALA A 132 -0.12 -8.38 8.20
C ALA A 132 1.42 -8.50 8.16
N ILE A 133 2.10 -8.54 9.31
CA ILE A 133 3.57 -8.77 9.39
C ILE A 133 3.96 -10.12 8.80
N VAL A 134 3.23 -11.20 9.11
CA VAL A 134 3.55 -12.55 8.60
C VAL A 134 3.39 -12.57 7.08
N GLU A 135 2.32 -12.00 6.54
CA GLU A 135 2.11 -11.90 5.10
C GLU A 135 3.19 -11.04 4.43
N ALA A 136 3.46 -9.86 4.97
CA ALA A 136 4.51 -8.98 4.46
C ALA A 136 5.90 -9.63 4.46
N ARG A 137 6.23 -10.46 5.46
CA ARG A 137 7.51 -11.18 5.53
C ARG A 137 7.72 -12.15 4.37
N THR A 138 6.66 -12.79 3.88
CA THR A 138 6.77 -13.74 2.76
C THR A 138 7.18 -13.05 1.46
N ILE A 139 6.82 -11.77 1.30
CA ILE A 139 7.06 -10.96 0.10
C ILE A 139 8.30 -10.10 0.24
N LYS A 140 8.54 -9.56 1.45
CA LYS A 140 9.68 -8.70 1.74
C LYS A 140 11.02 -9.37 1.48
N GLY A 141 11.13 -10.68 1.72
CA GLY A 141 12.39 -11.41 1.64
C GLY A 141 13.44 -10.80 2.59
N GLU A 142 14.65 -10.59 2.08
CA GLU A 142 15.78 -10.02 2.83
C GLU A 142 15.79 -8.49 2.93
N SER A 143 14.84 -7.80 2.27
CA SER A 143 14.77 -6.32 2.32
C SER A 143 14.50 -5.81 3.73
N THR A 144 14.96 -4.59 4.06
CA THR A 144 14.57 -3.91 5.29
C THR A 144 13.11 -3.48 5.22
N TRP A 145 12.45 -3.28 6.37
CA TRP A 145 11.05 -2.84 6.41
C TRP A 145 10.80 -1.51 5.71
N SER A 146 11.67 -0.52 5.92
CA SER A 146 11.58 0.76 5.24
C SER A 146 11.71 0.62 3.72
N LYS A 147 12.67 -0.18 3.26
CA LYS A 147 12.87 -0.44 1.84
C LYS A 147 11.69 -1.21 1.23
N PHE A 148 11.09 -2.13 1.97
CA PHE A 148 9.90 -2.86 1.56
C PHE A 148 8.70 -1.93 1.39
N VAL A 149 8.41 -1.07 2.36
CA VAL A 149 7.30 -0.11 2.29
C VAL A 149 7.44 0.82 1.08
N VAL A 150 8.64 1.36 0.84
CA VAL A 150 8.91 2.34 -0.22
C VAL A 150 9.07 1.71 -1.61
N ARG A 151 9.49 0.44 -1.72
CA ARG A 151 9.79 -0.18 -3.02
C ARG A 151 8.83 -1.32 -3.42
N SER A 152 7.81 -1.60 -2.63
CA SER A 152 6.84 -2.65 -2.95
C SER A 152 6.01 -2.29 -4.17
N LYS A 153 5.95 -3.21 -5.14
CA LYS A 153 5.08 -3.06 -6.31
C LYS A 153 3.65 -3.61 -6.06
N GLN A 154 3.44 -4.24 -4.91
CA GLN A 154 2.13 -4.70 -4.44
C GLN A 154 1.62 -3.71 -3.40
N PRO A 155 0.77 -2.73 -3.78
CA PRO A 155 0.43 -1.59 -2.94
C PRO A 155 -0.39 -1.96 -1.70
N GLU A 156 -1.20 -3.02 -1.79
CA GLU A 156 -2.12 -3.39 -0.73
C GLU A 156 -1.41 -3.79 0.57
N ILE A 157 -0.25 -4.44 0.46
CA ILE A 157 0.44 -4.99 1.63
C ILE A 157 1.10 -3.91 2.49
N PRO A 158 1.89 -2.95 1.93
CA PRO A 158 2.36 -1.81 2.70
C PRO A 158 1.23 -0.94 3.26
N VAL A 159 0.12 -0.78 2.51
CA VAL A 159 -1.04 0.00 2.99
C VAL A 159 -1.62 -0.64 4.24
N VAL A 160 -2.03 -1.91 4.18
CA VAL A 160 -2.60 -2.62 5.34
C VAL A 160 -1.62 -2.67 6.50
N LEU A 161 -0.33 -2.94 6.24
CA LEU A 161 0.69 -3.00 7.29
C LEU A 161 0.84 -1.66 8.04
N LEU A 162 0.84 -0.53 7.31
CA LEU A 162 0.98 0.79 7.91
C LEU A 162 -0.33 1.27 8.57
N GLU A 163 -1.49 0.91 8.03
CA GLU A 163 -2.79 1.16 8.65
C GLU A 163 -2.91 0.43 9.98
N ASP A 164 -2.66 -0.87 10.02
CA ASP A 164 -2.69 -1.68 11.27
C ASP A 164 -1.66 -1.17 12.30
N ALA A 165 -0.46 -0.78 11.85
CA ALA A 165 0.53 -0.16 12.72
C ALA A 165 0.02 1.17 13.28
N GLY A 166 -0.59 2.03 12.43
CA GLY A 166 -1.19 3.30 12.81
C GLY A 166 -2.30 3.12 13.84
N ALA A 167 -3.21 2.16 13.60
CA ALA A 167 -4.28 1.81 14.52
C ALA A 167 -3.76 1.34 15.88
N LEU A 168 -2.78 0.44 15.89
CA LEU A 168 -2.20 -0.08 17.13
C LEU A 168 -1.47 1.01 17.93
N PHE A 169 -0.60 1.80 17.28
CA PHE A 169 0.09 2.91 17.95
C PHE A 169 -0.87 4.01 18.36
N GLY A 170 -1.91 4.31 17.57
CA GLY A 170 -2.96 5.26 17.89
C GLY A 170 -3.67 4.85 19.18
N MET A 171 -4.10 3.59 19.31
CA MET A 171 -4.74 3.10 20.52
C MET A 171 -3.82 3.11 21.73
N VAL A 172 -2.52 2.85 21.58
CA VAL A 172 -1.56 2.97 22.68
C VAL A 172 -1.43 4.42 23.14
N ILE A 173 -1.36 5.39 22.20
CA ILE A 173 -1.36 6.82 22.51
C ILE A 173 -2.66 7.21 23.22
N ALA A 174 -3.82 6.78 22.71
CA ALA A 174 -5.12 7.05 23.32
C ALA A 174 -5.21 6.50 24.74
N LEU A 175 -4.74 5.27 24.96
CA LEU A 175 -4.70 4.64 26.29
C LEU A 175 -3.83 5.43 27.26
N ALA A 176 -2.65 5.85 26.82
CA ALA A 176 -1.73 6.68 27.62
C ALA A 176 -2.38 8.04 27.97
N ALA A 177 -2.97 8.72 26.99
CA ALA A 177 -3.62 10.01 27.17
C ALA A 177 -4.79 9.94 28.16
N ILE A 178 -5.71 8.98 27.98
CA ILE A 178 -6.87 8.81 28.89
C ILE A 178 -6.41 8.37 30.29
N SER A 179 -5.36 7.56 30.39
CA SER A 179 -4.79 7.20 31.68
C SER A 179 -4.19 8.41 32.40
N LEU A 180 -3.51 9.31 31.69
CA LEU A 180 -3.00 10.57 32.24
C LEU A 180 -4.14 11.48 32.70
N VAL A 181 -5.23 11.62 31.93
CA VAL A 181 -6.43 12.35 32.40
C VAL A 181 -6.94 11.78 33.70
N LYS A 182 -7.03 10.44 33.80
CA LYS A 182 -7.53 9.78 35.02
C LYS A 182 -6.62 9.97 36.24
N ILE A 183 -5.31 10.03 36.04
CA ILE A 183 -4.32 10.19 37.12
C ILE A 183 -4.17 11.65 37.54
N THR A 184 -4.09 12.58 36.57
CA THR A 184 -3.81 14.00 36.83
C THR A 184 -5.08 14.82 37.07
N GLY A 185 -6.24 14.35 36.58
CA GLY A 185 -7.49 15.12 36.53
C GLY A 185 -7.53 16.18 35.44
N GLU A 186 -6.50 16.32 34.61
CA GLU A 186 -6.34 17.35 33.59
C GLU A 186 -6.83 16.88 32.23
N PRO A 187 -7.97 17.39 31.70
CA PRO A 187 -8.53 16.93 30.41
C PRO A 187 -7.66 17.24 29.18
N ILE A 188 -6.67 18.12 29.29
CA ILE A 188 -5.79 18.53 28.19
C ILE A 188 -5.04 17.34 27.60
N TRP A 189 -4.76 16.30 28.39
CA TRP A 189 -4.06 15.11 27.92
C TRP A 189 -4.83 14.35 26.85
N ASP A 190 -6.17 14.37 26.88
CA ASP A 190 -7.01 13.78 25.83
C ASP A 190 -6.84 14.53 24.50
N GLY A 191 -6.76 15.86 24.53
CA GLY A 191 -6.48 16.67 23.35
C GLY A 191 -5.07 16.44 22.79
N ILE A 192 -4.06 16.37 23.66
CA ILE A 192 -2.67 16.08 23.28
C ILE A 192 -2.56 14.68 22.63
N GLY A 193 -3.24 13.68 23.21
CA GLY A 193 -3.31 12.33 22.65
C GLY A 193 -3.94 12.33 21.26
N THR A 194 -5.08 13.00 21.09
CA THR A 194 -5.76 13.11 19.80
C THR A 194 -4.90 13.81 18.74
N LEU A 195 -4.24 14.91 19.10
CA LEU A 195 -3.30 15.61 18.22
C LEU A 195 -2.14 14.70 17.81
N SER A 196 -1.57 13.95 18.76
CA SER A 196 -0.48 13.00 18.51
C SER A 196 -0.88 11.88 17.55
N ILE A 197 -2.11 11.34 17.69
CA ILE A 197 -2.69 10.38 16.77
C ILE A 197 -2.82 10.99 15.37
N GLY A 198 -3.36 12.20 15.27
CA GLY A 198 -3.51 12.90 14.00
C GLY A 198 -2.16 13.10 13.28
N VAL A 199 -1.11 13.49 13.99
CA VAL A 199 0.25 13.64 13.44
C VAL A 199 0.80 12.28 12.98
N LEU A 200 0.65 11.22 13.78
CA LEU A 200 1.09 9.87 13.42
C LEU A 200 0.43 9.40 12.13
N LEU A 201 -0.90 9.50 12.04
CA LEU A 201 -1.66 9.10 10.85
C LEU A 201 -1.30 9.96 9.63
N GLY A 202 -1.03 11.25 9.83
CA GLY A 202 -0.58 12.15 8.76
C GLY A 202 0.76 11.75 8.17
N VAL A 203 1.71 11.37 8.99
CA VAL A 203 3.03 10.88 8.53
C VAL A 203 2.84 9.58 7.72
N ILE A 204 2.08 8.62 8.23
CA ILE A 204 1.79 7.36 7.55
C ILE A 204 1.12 7.64 6.19
N ALA A 205 0.08 8.46 6.18
CA ALA A 205 -0.70 8.76 5.00
C ALA A 205 0.12 9.50 3.91
N ILE A 206 1.02 10.41 4.30
CA ILE A 206 1.90 11.10 3.36
C ILE A 206 2.89 10.12 2.73
N ILE A 207 3.45 9.19 3.51
CA ILE A 207 4.34 8.13 2.98
C ILE A 207 3.56 7.31 1.95
N LEU A 208 2.38 6.80 2.30
CA LEU A 208 1.54 6.00 1.40
C LEU A 208 1.15 6.77 0.14
N ALA A 209 0.71 8.03 0.28
CA ALA A 209 0.31 8.85 -0.86
C ALA A 209 1.47 9.06 -1.85
N ARG A 210 2.68 9.30 -1.36
CA ARG A 210 3.87 9.46 -2.21
C ARG A 210 4.21 8.19 -2.99
N GLU A 211 4.20 7.05 -2.31
CA GLU A 211 4.50 5.75 -2.94
C GLU A 211 3.44 5.39 -3.99
N MET A 212 2.16 5.53 -3.66
CA MET A 212 1.08 5.24 -4.60
C MET A 212 1.10 6.19 -5.79
N HIS A 213 1.39 7.47 -5.57
CA HIS A 213 1.54 8.45 -6.66
C HIS A 213 2.67 8.05 -7.62
N SER A 214 3.83 7.64 -7.10
CA SER A 214 4.96 7.17 -7.91
C SER A 214 4.58 5.95 -8.77
N LEU A 215 3.87 4.98 -8.19
CA LEU A 215 3.38 3.80 -8.90
C LEU A 215 2.33 4.13 -9.97
N ILE A 216 1.47 5.14 -9.74
CA ILE A 216 0.49 5.61 -10.74
C ILE A 216 1.19 6.24 -11.94
N ILE A 217 2.23 7.06 -11.72
CA ILE A 217 3.05 7.63 -12.80
C ILE A 217 3.72 6.49 -13.59
N GLY A 218 4.20 5.49 -12.90
CA GLY A 218 4.83 4.29 -13.46
C GLY A 218 6.30 4.17 -13.06
N GLU A 219 6.59 3.18 -12.28
CA GLU A 219 7.95 2.86 -11.86
C GLU A 219 8.56 1.76 -12.72
N ALA A 220 9.88 1.79 -12.85
CA ALA A 220 10.64 0.75 -13.53
C ALA A 220 10.56 -0.61 -12.80
N ALA A 221 10.90 -1.67 -13.50
CA ALA A 221 11.10 -3.00 -12.94
C ALA A 221 12.15 -2.98 -11.81
N SER A 222 12.13 -3.99 -10.95
CA SER A 222 13.11 -4.10 -9.88
C SER A 222 14.53 -4.27 -10.44
N GLU A 223 15.57 -3.82 -9.70
CA GLU A 223 16.98 -4.00 -10.09
C GLU A 223 17.30 -5.46 -10.43
N LYS A 224 16.68 -6.41 -9.70
CA LYS A 224 16.83 -7.84 -9.95
C LYS A 224 16.22 -8.26 -11.28
N ASP A 225 15.04 -7.76 -11.62
CA ASP A 225 14.37 -8.07 -12.88
C ASP A 225 15.08 -7.41 -14.06
N LEU A 226 15.54 -6.15 -13.88
CA LEU A 226 16.36 -5.46 -14.88
C LEU A 226 17.64 -6.25 -15.19
N SER A 227 18.36 -6.72 -14.18
CA SER A 227 19.57 -7.52 -14.36
C SER A 227 19.30 -8.84 -15.12
N LYS A 228 18.15 -9.47 -14.89
CA LYS A 228 17.76 -10.69 -15.63
C LYS A 228 17.53 -10.39 -17.10
N ILE A 229 16.80 -9.32 -17.44
CA ILE A 229 16.56 -8.92 -18.82
C ILE A 229 17.87 -8.62 -19.53
N VAL A 230 18.75 -7.83 -18.91
CA VAL A 230 20.08 -7.50 -19.44
C VAL A 230 20.86 -8.77 -19.72
N ASN A 231 20.94 -9.69 -18.76
CA ASN A 231 21.67 -10.96 -18.91
C ASN A 231 21.13 -11.82 -20.06
N ILE A 232 19.80 -11.89 -20.25
CA ILE A 232 19.20 -12.64 -21.35
C ILE A 232 19.62 -12.05 -22.70
N ILE A 233 19.55 -10.72 -22.83
CA ILE A 233 19.83 -10.03 -24.09
C ILE A 233 21.32 -10.07 -24.41
N GLU A 234 22.18 -9.71 -23.46
CA GLU A 234 23.64 -9.60 -23.68
C GLU A 234 24.36 -10.97 -23.85
N ASN A 235 23.83 -12.03 -23.24
CA ASN A 235 24.38 -13.38 -23.42
C ASN A 235 23.98 -14.04 -24.75
N ASN A 236 23.08 -13.41 -25.54
CA ASN A 236 22.73 -13.97 -26.85
C ASN A 236 23.82 -13.65 -27.87
N SER A 237 24.37 -14.69 -28.50
CA SER A 237 25.52 -14.60 -29.43
C SER A 237 25.26 -13.75 -30.67
N GLN A 238 24.00 -13.53 -31.05
CA GLN A 238 23.60 -12.71 -32.20
C GLN A 238 23.33 -11.24 -31.84
N VAL A 239 23.34 -10.90 -30.56
CA VAL A 239 23.25 -9.53 -30.07
C VAL A 239 24.66 -8.93 -30.05
N ALA A 240 24.78 -7.73 -30.60
CA ALA A 240 26.02 -6.94 -30.53
C ALA A 240 26.04 -6.07 -29.30
N GLN A 241 24.90 -5.42 -29.00
CA GLN A 241 24.78 -4.50 -27.87
C GLN A 241 23.32 -4.28 -27.47
N LEU A 242 23.04 -4.20 -26.17
CA LEU A 242 21.83 -3.60 -25.64
C LEU A 242 22.01 -2.08 -25.61
N VAL A 243 21.29 -1.36 -26.47
CA VAL A 243 21.45 0.10 -26.64
C VAL A 243 20.67 0.88 -25.57
N GLU A 244 19.40 0.50 -25.36
CA GLU A 244 18.54 1.14 -24.38
C GLU A 244 17.53 0.14 -23.81
N MET A 245 17.19 0.29 -22.54
CA MET A 245 16.12 -0.46 -21.91
C MET A 245 15.23 0.47 -21.10
N ARG A 246 13.93 0.37 -21.33
CA ARG A 246 12.88 1.05 -20.54
C ARG A 246 11.87 0.02 -20.08
N THR A 247 11.55 0.07 -18.81
CA THR A 247 10.52 -0.80 -18.23
C THR A 247 9.55 0.03 -17.42
N GLN A 248 8.30 -0.43 -17.34
CA GLN A 248 7.28 0.26 -16.55
C GLN A 248 6.26 -0.75 -16.01
N HIS A 249 5.94 -0.65 -14.73
CA HIS A 249 4.83 -1.40 -14.15
C HIS A 249 3.49 -0.90 -14.72
N LEU A 250 2.75 -1.79 -15.38
CA LEU A 250 1.34 -1.58 -15.80
C LEU A 250 0.37 -1.92 -14.68
N GLY A 251 0.85 -2.64 -13.70
CA GLY A 251 0.18 -3.05 -12.48
C GLY A 251 1.15 -3.87 -11.63
N PRO A 252 0.72 -4.35 -10.45
CA PRO A 252 1.59 -5.15 -9.58
C PRO A 252 2.13 -6.44 -10.22
N ASP A 253 1.34 -7.01 -11.12
CA ASP A 253 1.60 -8.33 -11.69
C ASP A 253 2.06 -8.25 -13.17
N GLU A 254 2.28 -7.04 -13.71
CA GLU A 254 2.60 -6.87 -15.13
C GLU A 254 3.59 -5.73 -15.37
N ILE A 255 4.64 -6.02 -16.18
CA ILE A 255 5.69 -5.08 -16.56
C ILE A 255 5.72 -4.93 -18.08
N LEU A 256 5.61 -3.70 -18.55
CA LEU A 256 5.93 -3.32 -19.93
C LEU A 256 7.45 -3.26 -20.07
N ILE A 257 7.99 -3.91 -21.10
CA ILE A 257 9.40 -3.94 -21.41
C ILE A 257 9.60 -3.41 -22.83
N GLY A 258 10.36 -2.34 -22.96
CA GLY A 258 10.82 -1.80 -24.23
C GLY A 258 12.34 -1.79 -24.27
N VAL A 259 12.92 -2.40 -25.29
CA VAL A 259 14.38 -2.46 -25.45
C VAL A 259 14.78 -2.15 -26.89
N ARG A 260 15.90 -1.45 -27.06
CA ARG A 260 16.56 -1.22 -28.34
C ARG A 260 17.84 -2.03 -28.36
N VAL A 261 17.96 -2.90 -29.37
CA VAL A 261 19.02 -3.91 -29.46
C VAL A 261 19.74 -3.80 -30.81
N ALA A 262 21.04 -3.60 -30.76
CA ALA A 262 21.87 -3.77 -31.94
C ALA A 262 22.18 -5.24 -32.15
N PHE A 263 21.81 -5.76 -33.30
CA PHE A 263 22.14 -7.12 -33.73
C PHE A 263 23.44 -7.14 -34.49
N ARG A 264 24.08 -8.31 -34.59
CA ARG A 264 25.30 -8.47 -35.41
C ARG A 264 24.99 -8.24 -36.88
N GLU A 265 26.00 -7.76 -37.61
CA GLU A 265 25.92 -7.53 -39.05
C GLU A 265 25.63 -8.83 -39.85
N ASN A 266 25.05 -8.64 -41.04
CA ASN A 266 24.73 -9.71 -42.01
C ASN A 266 23.57 -10.64 -41.63
N LEU A 267 22.73 -10.31 -40.66
CA LEU A 267 21.48 -11.02 -40.39
C LEU A 267 20.39 -10.60 -41.39
N GLN A 268 19.68 -11.59 -41.95
CA GLN A 268 18.51 -11.31 -42.77
C GLN A 268 17.32 -10.88 -41.89
N THR A 269 16.36 -10.12 -42.43
CA THR A 269 15.16 -9.68 -41.74
C THR A 269 14.41 -10.82 -41.02
N LYS A 270 14.35 -12.00 -41.66
CA LYS A 270 13.69 -13.18 -41.07
C LYS A 270 14.47 -13.72 -39.87
N GLU A 271 15.78 -13.67 -39.88
CA GLU A 271 16.63 -14.10 -38.76
C GLU A 271 16.46 -13.13 -37.56
N ILE A 272 16.44 -11.83 -37.83
CA ILE A 272 16.16 -10.81 -36.79
C ILE A 272 14.78 -11.03 -36.16
N ALA A 273 13.72 -11.25 -36.96
CA ALA A 273 12.39 -11.51 -36.45
C ALA A 273 12.34 -12.78 -35.57
N ASN A 274 13.01 -13.85 -35.98
CA ASN A 274 13.09 -15.09 -35.20
C ASN A 274 13.86 -14.86 -33.88
N LEU A 275 14.93 -14.09 -33.91
CA LEU A 275 15.73 -13.75 -32.75
C LEU A 275 14.95 -12.89 -31.74
N ILE A 276 14.17 -11.90 -32.21
CA ILE A 276 13.25 -11.12 -31.36
C ILE A 276 12.27 -12.06 -30.68
N ASN A 277 11.60 -12.96 -31.42
CA ASN A 277 10.66 -13.91 -30.84
C ASN A 277 11.32 -14.82 -29.78
N GLN A 278 12.57 -15.24 -30.03
CA GLN A 278 13.33 -16.05 -29.07
C GLN A 278 13.65 -15.25 -27.80
N LEU A 279 14.15 -14.01 -27.91
CA LEU A 279 14.46 -13.15 -26.77
C LEU A 279 13.19 -12.85 -25.94
N GLU A 280 12.05 -12.60 -26.59
CA GLU A 280 10.78 -12.44 -25.91
C GLU A 280 10.37 -13.69 -25.12
N ALA A 281 10.52 -14.87 -25.72
CA ALA A 281 10.21 -16.13 -25.06
C ALA A 281 11.12 -16.38 -23.85
N ASP A 282 12.43 -16.13 -23.98
CA ASP A 282 13.41 -16.29 -22.90
C ASP A 282 13.12 -15.32 -21.74
N ILE A 283 12.79 -14.06 -22.05
CA ILE A 283 12.38 -13.07 -21.03
C ILE A 283 11.12 -13.56 -20.29
N ARG A 284 10.10 -14.07 -21.00
CA ARG A 284 8.86 -14.57 -20.39
C ARG A 284 9.05 -15.79 -19.51
N ILE A 285 10.01 -16.65 -19.84
CA ILE A 285 10.37 -17.81 -19.02
C ILE A 285 10.97 -17.37 -17.68
N GLU A 286 11.85 -16.37 -17.72
CA GLU A 286 12.58 -15.91 -16.53
C GLU A 286 11.77 -14.89 -15.69
N LEU A 287 10.93 -14.06 -16.35
CA LEU A 287 10.07 -13.09 -15.71
C LEU A 287 8.59 -13.45 -15.92
N LYS A 288 7.98 -14.06 -14.90
CA LYS A 288 6.57 -14.47 -14.95
C LYS A 288 5.58 -13.29 -15.05
N ASN A 289 6.02 -12.10 -14.67
CA ASN A 289 5.26 -10.85 -14.72
C ASN A 289 5.61 -9.99 -15.95
N ALA A 290 6.32 -10.53 -16.93
CA ALA A 290 6.54 -9.86 -18.20
C ALA A 290 5.23 -9.74 -18.99
N GLY A 291 4.77 -8.52 -19.19
CA GLY A 291 3.61 -8.14 -19.99
C GLY A 291 3.98 -7.95 -21.47
N PRO A 292 3.57 -6.85 -22.10
CA PRO A 292 4.01 -6.51 -23.45
C PRO A 292 5.52 -6.28 -23.51
N ILE A 293 6.17 -6.93 -24.49
CA ILE A 293 7.60 -6.77 -24.75
C ILE A 293 7.74 -6.21 -26.17
N PHE A 294 8.49 -5.13 -26.30
CA PHE A 294 8.81 -4.49 -27.57
C PHE A 294 10.33 -4.48 -27.72
N ILE A 295 10.85 -5.15 -28.76
CA ILE A 295 12.27 -5.18 -29.09
C ILE A 295 12.45 -4.47 -30.42
N GLU A 296 13.07 -3.28 -30.37
CA GLU A 296 13.37 -2.45 -31.53
C GLU A 296 14.79 -2.74 -32.01
N PRO A 297 14.98 -3.19 -33.28
CA PRO A 297 16.31 -3.28 -33.87
C PRO A 297 16.95 -1.91 -34.02
N GLU A 298 18.21 -1.78 -33.65
CA GLU A 298 19.00 -0.55 -33.81
C GLU A 298 20.24 -0.83 -34.67
N ILE A 299 20.63 0.15 -35.44
CA ILE A 299 21.90 0.16 -36.15
C ILE A 299 22.87 1.01 -35.34
N THR A 300 23.93 0.39 -34.81
CA THR A 300 25.00 1.17 -34.20
C THR A 300 25.94 1.62 -35.32
N ASP A 301 26.12 2.92 -35.50
CA ASP A 301 27.18 3.45 -36.34
C ASP A 301 28.51 2.92 -35.82
N SER A 302 29.16 2.07 -36.61
CA SER A 302 30.52 1.65 -36.34
C SER A 302 31.42 2.88 -36.46
N ASN A 303 31.79 3.49 -35.32
CA ASN A 303 32.92 4.40 -35.26
C ASN A 303 34.23 3.70 -35.55
#